data_6fe742446a661088abfe413f6135a492
#
_entry.id   6fe742446a661088abfe413f6135a492
#
_cell.length_a   1.000
_cell.length_b   1.000
_cell.length_c   1.000
_cell.angle_alpha   90.00
_cell.angle_beta   90.00
_cell.angle_gamma   90.00
#
_symmetry.space_group_name_H-M   'P 1'
#
loop_
_entity.id
_entity.type
_entity.pdbx_description
1 polymer ?
#
loop_
_entity_poly.entity_id
_entity_poly.type
_entity_poly.pdbx_seq_one_letter_code
_entity_poly.pdbx_strand_id
1 'polypeptide(L)'
;MPTLAQRALRNWPLKLTALTLSVLVWVLVTAQQTTSELVAVRLDLDVPASLAVASPLPEIRALVTGPGRELIKLYATPLQIHAAVPATAGPRWRLPINPADIIVSPAAAVSIQDVQPREIAVDVDRMVRRTVPVAVRGSVAADAGYVLDSLAAQPAEVTVTGAHIRVAELDSVPTEPFDALGLTGTFRRTVAIDTSDYPLLKFAPATVVVSAHAHKS
;
A
#
# COMPACT_ATOMS: atom_id res chain seq x y z
N MET A 1 33.17 -60.65 -26.13
CA MET A 1 33.29 -59.55 -25.14
C MET A 1 31.92 -58.87 -25.05
N PRO A 2 31.26 -58.80 -23.89
CA PRO A 2 29.98 -58.11 -23.77
C PRO A 2 30.18 -56.61 -23.99
N THR A 3 29.35 -56.04 -24.88
CA THR A 3 29.40 -54.64 -25.22
C THR A 3 29.07 -53.77 -24.00
N LEU A 4 29.64 -52.56 -23.91
CA LEU A 4 29.42 -51.61 -22.78
C LEU A 4 27.93 -51.39 -22.53
N ALA A 5 27.07 -51.40 -23.57
CA ALA A 5 25.63 -51.31 -23.51
C ALA A 5 24.98 -52.49 -22.73
N GLN A 6 25.47 -53.72 -22.90
CA GLN A 6 24.94 -54.89 -22.19
C GLN A 6 25.32 -54.88 -20.69
N ARG A 7 26.46 -54.29 -20.32
CA ARG A 7 26.84 -54.06 -18.92
C ARG A 7 26.04 -52.92 -18.28
N ALA A 8 25.67 -51.91 -19.05
CA ALA A 8 24.85 -50.82 -18.57
C ALA A 8 23.39 -51.22 -18.30
N LEU A 9 22.83 -52.15 -19.09
CA LEU A 9 21.47 -52.68 -18.93
C LEU A 9 21.34 -53.81 -17.92
N ARG A 10 22.45 -54.37 -17.50
CA ARG A 10 22.43 -55.42 -16.45
C ARG A 10 22.03 -54.81 -15.11
N ASN A 11 20.99 -55.31 -14.47
CA ASN A 11 20.40 -54.85 -13.22
C ASN A 11 19.86 -53.39 -13.30
N TRP A 12 19.29 -53.05 -14.45
CA TRP A 12 18.71 -51.71 -14.66
C TRP A 12 17.62 -51.34 -13.61
N PRO A 13 16.74 -52.30 -13.14
CA PRO A 13 15.78 -51.94 -12.09
C PRO A 13 16.47 -51.53 -10.80
N LEU A 14 17.59 -52.17 -10.42
CA LEU A 14 18.37 -51.77 -9.22
C LEU A 14 19.00 -50.38 -9.38
N LYS A 15 19.39 -50.02 -10.60
CA LYS A 15 19.92 -48.68 -10.91
C LYS A 15 18.81 -47.61 -10.89
N LEU A 16 17.64 -47.98 -11.37
CA LEU A 16 16.49 -47.11 -11.33
C LEU A 16 16.03 -46.81 -9.90
N THR A 17 15.94 -47.86 -9.05
CA THR A 17 15.60 -47.71 -7.64
C THR A 17 16.63 -46.85 -6.89
N ALA A 18 17.93 -47.08 -7.15
CA ALA A 18 18.99 -46.27 -6.58
C ALA A 18 18.92 -44.79 -7.02
N LEU A 19 18.64 -44.58 -8.30
CA LEU A 19 18.46 -43.21 -8.82
C LEU A 19 17.24 -42.50 -8.19
N THR A 20 16.11 -43.19 -8.13
CA THR A 20 14.90 -42.70 -7.51
C THR A 20 15.12 -42.34 -6.05
N LEU A 21 15.77 -43.23 -5.30
CA LEU A 21 16.11 -43.02 -3.90
C LEU A 21 17.06 -41.82 -3.73
N SER A 22 18.08 -41.73 -4.59
CA SER A 22 19.02 -40.58 -4.58
C SER A 22 18.32 -39.27 -4.84
N VAL A 23 17.44 -39.20 -5.83
CA VAL A 23 16.63 -37.99 -6.14
C VAL A 23 15.72 -37.64 -4.96
N LEU A 24 15.10 -38.67 -4.35
CA LEU A 24 14.18 -38.45 -3.24
C LEU A 24 14.92 -37.90 -2.01
N VAL A 25 16.11 -38.46 -1.69
CA VAL A 25 16.97 -37.94 -0.62
C VAL A 25 17.49 -36.54 -0.95
N TRP A 26 17.88 -36.29 -2.19
CA TRP A 26 18.33 -34.98 -2.62
C TRP A 26 17.22 -33.92 -2.48
N VAL A 27 15.99 -34.22 -2.93
CA VAL A 27 14.83 -33.32 -2.77
C VAL A 27 14.55 -33.08 -1.29
N LEU A 28 14.59 -34.12 -0.45
CA LEU A 28 14.35 -34.01 0.98
C LEU A 28 15.37 -33.08 1.65
N VAL A 29 16.67 -33.26 1.35
CA VAL A 29 17.74 -32.41 1.90
C VAL A 29 17.65 -30.99 1.39
N THR A 30 17.39 -30.80 0.08
CA THR A 30 17.27 -29.46 -0.52
C THR A 30 16.05 -28.71 0.02
N ALA A 31 14.94 -29.41 0.29
CA ALA A 31 13.74 -28.82 0.88
C ALA A 31 13.93 -28.34 2.33
N GLN A 32 14.97 -28.83 3.04
CA GLN A 32 15.31 -28.41 4.40
C GLN A 32 16.35 -27.29 4.45
N GLN A 33 16.90 -26.87 3.30
CA GLN A 33 17.89 -25.78 3.28
C GLN A 33 17.22 -24.48 3.71
N THR A 34 17.84 -23.83 4.69
CA THR A 34 17.44 -22.48 5.12
C THR A 34 17.93 -21.46 4.10
N THR A 35 17.03 -20.61 3.68
CA THR A 35 17.32 -19.49 2.77
C THR A 35 17.12 -18.19 3.52
N SER A 36 17.92 -17.18 3.20
CA SER A 36 17.73 -15.82 3.73
C SER A 36 17.13 -14.94 2.65
N GLU A 37 16.08 -14.21 2.98
CA GLU A 37 15.37 -13.34 2.04
C GLU A 37 14.95 -12.03 2.71
N LEU A 38 14.95 -10.95 1.93
CA LEU A 38 14.46 -9.64 2.38
C LEU A 38 12.95 -9.57 2.18
N VAL A 39 12.21 -9.50 3.27
CA VAL A 39 10.74 -9.45 3.28
C VAL A 39 10.30 -8.07 3.75
N ALA A 40 9.30 -7.50 3.08
CA ALA A 40 8.69 -6.23 3.49
C ALA A 40 7.95 -6.37 4.82
N VAL A 41 8.11 -5.37 5.69
CA VAL A 41 7.48 -5.30 7.00
C VAL A 41 6.52 -4.12 7.03
N ARG A 42 5.28 -4.34 7.45
CA ARG A 42 4.31 -3.28 7.65
C ARG A 42 4.51 -2.65 9.02
N LEU A 43 4.64 -1.33 9.03
CA LEU A 43 4.65 -0.56 10.25
C LEU A 43 3.24 -0.05 10.54
N ASP A 44 2.69 -0.50 11.66
CA ASP A 44 1.42 -0.02 12.21
C ASP A 44 1.73 0.95 13.35
N LEU A 45 1.42 2.24 13.11
CA LEU A 45 1.66 3.31 14.06
C LEU A 45 0.38 3.68 14.78
N ASP A 46 0.37 3.50 16.09
CA ASP A 46 -0.66 4.07 16.94
C ASP A 46 -0.33 5.55 17.20
N VAL A 47 -1.06 6.43 16.50
CA VAL A 47 -0.85 7.88 16.57
C VAL A 47 -1.96 8.49 17.41
N PRO A 48 -1.64 9.25 18.47
CA PRO A 48 -2.62 9.96 19.27
C PRO A 48 -3.49 10.89 18.43
N ALA A 49 -4.76 11.04 18.81
CA ALA A 49 -5.73 11.85 18.06
C ALA A 49 -5.35 13.34 17.91
N SER A 50 -4.40 13.83 18.70
CA SER A 50 -3.85 15.19 18.62
C SER A 50 -2.78 15.35 17.55
N LEU A 51 -2.22 14.26 17.07
CA LEU A 51 -1.11 14.23 16.10
C LEU A 51 -1.54 13.56 14.80
N ALA A 52 -0.83 13.86 13.73
CA ALA A 52 -0.96 13.21 12.44
C ALA A 52 0.42 13.03 11.80
N VAL A 53 0.59 11.98 11.03
CA VAL A 53 1.80 11.76 10.23
C VAL A 53 1.80 12.75 9.07
N ALA A 54 2.91 13.47 8.89
CA ALA A 54 3.05 14.52 7.89
C ALA A 54 3.73 14.04 6.59
N SER A 55 4.48 12.93 6.64
CA SER A 55 5.21 12.38 5.48
C SER A 55 4.96 10.89 5.34
N PRO A 56 4.98 10.35 4.12
CA PRO A 56 4.92 8.90 3.91
C PRO A 56 6.05 8.19 4.65
N LEU A 57 5.73 7.04 5.23
CA LEU A 57 6.71 6.23 5.95
C LEU A 57 7.65 5.52 4.96
N PRO A 58 8.94 5.40 5.27
CA PRO A 58 9.86 4.62 4.46
C PRO A 58 9.51 3.14 4.52
N GLU A 59 9.87 2.42 3.47
CA GLU A 59 9.71 0.97 3.41
C GLU A 59 10.70 0.30 4.37
N ILE A 60 10.18 -0.58 5.21
CA ILE A 60 10.97 -1.39 6.13
C ILE A 60 11.09 -2.79 5.56
N ARG A 61 12.30 -3.34 5.58
CA ARG A 61 12.60 -4.71 5.15
C ARG A 61 13.33 -5.46 6.24
N ALA A 62 12.94 -6.70 6.46
CA ALA A 62 13.61 -7.60 7.38
C ALA A 62 14.34 -8.70 6.61
N LEU A 63 15.58 -8.98 7.00
CA LEU A 63 16.31 -10.17 6.55
C LEU A 63 15.84 -11.36 7.37
N VAL A 64 15.07 -12.22 6.74
CA VAL A 64 14.45 -13.39 7.37
C VAL A 64 15.12 -14.65 6.87
N THR A 65 15.47 -15.55 7.79
CA THR A 65 16.06 -16.85 7.48
C THR A 65 15.10 -17.96 7.89
N GLY A 66 14.86 -18.90 7.00
CA GLY A 66 13.96 -20.02 7.27
C GLY A 66 13.82 -20.97 6.08
N PRO A 67 13.03 -22.05 6.23
CA PRO A 67 12.68 -22.92 5.12
C PRO A 67 11.91 -22.15 4.04
N GLY A 68 12.22 -22.37 2.76
CA GLY A 68 11.63 -21.62 1.65
C GLY A 68 10.10 -21.62 1.63
N ARG A 69 9.46 -22.72 2.04
CA ARG A 69 8.00 -22.81 2.18
C ARG A 69 7.39 -21.83 3.19
N GLU A 70 8.13 -21.52 4.26
CA GLU A 70 7.68 -20.56 5.29
C GLU A 70 7.89 -19.12 4.81
N LEU A 71 9.00 -18.87 4.09
CA LEU A 71 9.24 -17.55 3.48
C LEU A 71 8.16 -17.17 2.46
N ILE A 72 7.69 -18.12 1.65
CA ILE A 72 6.59 -17.89 0.70
C ILE A 72 5.30 -17.46 1.42
N LYS A 73 5.00 -18.02 2.59
CA LYS A 73 3.82 -17.62 3.38
C LYS A 73 3.88 -16.17 3.85
N LEU A 74 5.08 -15.63 4.09
CA LEU A 74 5.25 -14.24 4.52
C LEU A 74 4.87 -13.22 3.44
N TYR A 75 4.86 -13.61 2.16
CA TYR A 75 4.32 -12.76 1.09
C TYR A 75 2.80 -12.62 1.17
N ALA A 76 2.10 -13.68 1.61
CA ALA A 76 0.65 -13.64 1.81
C ALA A 76 0.26 -12.97 3.13
N THR A 77 1.11 -13.12 4.17
CA THR A 77 0.87 -12.54 5.51
C THR A 77 2.12 -11.75 5.90
N PRO A 78 2.19 -10.46 5.52
CA PRO A 78 3.37 -9.65 5.79
C PRO A 78 3.64 -9.49 7.28
N LEU A 79 4.91 -9.45 7.63
CA LEU A 79 5.37 -9.15 8.98
C LEU A 79 4.89 -7.77 9.42
N GLN A 80 4.62 -7.62 10.72
CA GLN A 80 4.10 -6.37 11.29
C GLN A 80 4.95 -5.91 12.47
N ILE A 81 5.12 -4.60 12.57
CA ILE A 81 5.68 -3.93 13.74
C ILE A 81 4.61 -2.98 14.26
N HIS A 82 4.30 -3.03 15.53
CA HIS A 82 3.44 -2.06 16.19
C HIS A 82 4.30 -1.09 16.99
N ALA A 83 4.10 0.19 16.76
CA ALA A 83 4.79 1.23 17.51
C ALA A 83 3.80 2.35 17.89
N ALA A 84 3.89 2.85 19.11
CA ALA A 84 3.07 3.96 19.58
C ALA A 84 3.87 5.25 19.52
N VAL A 85 3.30 6.27 18.89
CA VAL A 85 3.86 7.62 18.88
C VAL A 85 3.50 8.30 20.21
N PRO A 86 4.48 8.75 21.02
CA PRO A 86 4.18 9.46 22.26
C PRO A 86 3.48 10.79 21.95
N ALA A 87 2.50 11.17 22.78
CA ALA A 87 1.77 12.44 22.60
C ALA A 87 2.67 13.68 22.67
N THR A 88 3.86 13.53 23.25
CA THR A 88 4.91 14.56 23.37
C THR A 88 5.94 14.48 22.24
N ALA A 89 5.70 13.67 21.21
CA ALA A 89 6.63 13.53 20.08
C ALA A 89 6.87 14.89 19.43
N GLY A 90 8.15 15.18 19.20
CA GLY A 90 8.54 16.38 18.43
C GLY A 90 8.25 16.22 16.94
N PRO A 91 8.41 17.29 16.15
CA PRO A 91 8.09 17.31 14.72
C PRO A 91 8.79 16.22 13.90
N ARG A 92 9.95 15.78 14.34
CA ARG A 92 10.69 14.65 13.75
C ARG A 92 10.99 13.64 14.84
N TRP A 93 10.09 12.70 15.00
CA TRP A 93 10.26 11.62 15.96
C TRP A 93 11.07 10.48 15.35
N ARG A 94 12.04 9.96 16.10
CA ARG A 94 12.88 8.85 15.68
C ARG A 94 12.41 7.57 16.33
N LEU A 95 12.12 6.58 15.50
CA LEU A 95 11.72 5.24 15.93
C LEU A 95 12.87 4.28 15.66
N PRO A 96 13.56 3.78 16.70
CA PRO A 96 14.48 2.65 16.54
C PRO A 96 13.68 1.38 16.23
N ILE A 97 14.16 0.59 15.30
CA ILE A 97 13.52 -0.66 14.89
C ILE A 97 14.47 -1.80 15.24
N ASN A 98 14.01 -2.70 16.10
CA ASN A 98 14.77 -3.88 16.47
C ASN A 98 14.12 -5.14 15.85
N PRO A 99 14.90 -6.16 15.48
CA PRO A 99 14.37 -7.44 15.02
C PRO A 99 13.37 -8.09 15.99
N ALA A 100 13.52 -7.82 17.29
CA ALA A 100 12.63 -8.36 18.34
C ALA A 100 11.22 -7.72 18.34
N ASP A 101 11.06 -6.53 17.75
CA ASP A 101 9.78 -5.81 17.71
C ASP A 101 8.87 -6.34 16.60
N ILE A 102 9.40 -7.21 15.72
CA ILE A 102 8.64 -7.79 14.62
C ILE A 102 7.81 -8.96 15.13
N ILE A 103 6.52 -8.85 14.92
CA ILE A 103 5.58 -9.92 15.28
C ILE A 103 5.65 -11.01 14.23
N VAL A 104 6.17 -12.15 14.65
CA VAL A 104 6.21 -13.39 13.87
C VAL A 104 5.20 -14.37 14.46
N SER A 105 4.43 -15.05 13.62
CA SER A 105 3.56 -16.12 14.10
C SER A 105 4.39 -17.21 14.80
N PRO A 106 4.00 -17.66 16.00
CA PRO A 106 4.74 -18.71 16.73
C PRO A 106 4.87 -20.04 15.97
N ALA A 107 3.99 -20.25 14.99
CA ALA A 107 4.01 -21.43 14.12
C ALA A 107 4.98 -21.31 12.94
N ALA A 108 5.52 -20.12 12.68
CA ALA A 108 6.46 -19.91 11.59
C ALA A 108 7.88 -20.26 12.04
N ALA A 109 8.50 -21.25 11.39
CA ALA A 109 9.89 -21.65 11.64
C ALA A 109 10.86 -20.69 10.94
N VAL A 110 10.75 -19.38 11.21
CA VAL A 110 11.60 -18.35 10.64
C VAL A 110 12.31 -17.55 11.74
N SER A 111 13.48 -17.03 11.43
CA SER A 111 14.27 -16.20 12.34
C SER A 111 14.62 -14.89 11.62
N ILE A 112 14.45 -13.77 12.32
CA ILE A 112 14.78 -12.44 11.80
C ILE A 112 16.24 -12.18 12.18
N GLN A 113 17.07 -11.90 11.18
CA GLN A 113 18.50 -11.67 11.37
C GLN A 113 18.83 -10.18 11.49
N ASP A 114 18.20 -9.37 10.66
CA ASP A 114 18.43 -7.92 10.61
C ASP A 114 17.21 -7.19 10.07
N VAL A 115 17.14 -5.88 10.32
CA VAL A 115 16.08 -4.99 9.82
C VAL A 115 16.70 -3.75 9.23
N GLN A 116 16.17 -3.32 8.10
CA GLN A 116 16.64 -2.15 7.39
C GLN A 116 15.47 -1.24 6.99
N PRO A 117 15.53 0.05 7.32
CA PRO A 117 16.52 0.72 8.17
C PRO A 117 16.35 0.37 9.66
N ARG A 118 17.39 0.51 10.47
CA ARG A 118 17.35 0.29 11.92
C ARG A 118 16.75 1.46 12.71
N GLU A 119 16.59 2.59 12.07
CA GLU A 119 15.95 3.78 12.63
C GLU A 119 15.20 4.48 11.51
N ILE A 120 13.98 4.89 11.80
CA ILE A 120 13.19 5.73 10.89
C ILE A 120 12.85 7.04 11.56
N ALA A 121 12.88 8.11 10.77
CA ALA A 121 12.35 9.41 11.18
C ALA A 121 10.89 9.48 10.73
N VAL A 122 9.99 9.67 11.67
CA VAL A 122 8.56 9.87 11.43
C VAL A 122 8.28 11.36 11.63
N ASP A 123 7.92 12.06 10.58
CA ASP A 123 7.49 13.43 10.68
C ASP A 123 6.06 13.46 11.19
N VAL A 124 5.85 14.04 12.34
CA VAL A 124 4.55 14.20 12.99
C VAL A 124 4.25 15.67 13.20
N ASP A 125 2.99 16.02 13.04
CA ASP A 125 2.52 17.39 13.27
C ASP A 125 1.16 17.33 13.96
N ARG A 126 0.71 18.45 14.51
CA ARG A 126 -0.61 18.55 15.12
C ARG A 126 -1.70 18.20 14.11
N MET A 127 -2.67 17.42 14.55
CA MET A 127 -3.85 17.15 13.73
C MET A 127 -4.74 18.40 13.70
N VAL A 128 -5.10 18.84 12.50
CA VAL A 128 -6.04 19.94 12.30
C VAL A 128 -7.17 19.54 11.39
N ARG A 129 -8.26 20.29 11.49
CA ARG A 129 -9.42 20.19 10.61
C ARG A 129 -9.68 21.56 9.97
N ARG A 130 -9.81 21.59 8.65
CA ARG A 130 -10.08 22.81 7.89
C ARG A 130 -11.10 22.52 6.80
N THR A 131 -11.97 23.47 6.54
CA THR A 131 -12.89 23.43 5.40
C THR A 131 -12.22 24.06 4.19
N VAL A 132 -12.25 23.38 3.05
CA VAL A 132 -11.54 23.74 1.82
C VAL A 132 -12.52 23.64 0.64
N PRO A 133 -12.53 24.59 -0.30
CA PRO A 133 -13.41 24.56 -1.46
C PRO A 133 -13.08 23.41 -2.41
N VAL A 134 -14.11 22.89 -3.06
CA VAL A 134 -14.00 21.84 -4.07
C VAL A 134 -13.76 22.45 -5.44
N ALA A 135 -12.67 22.05 -6.09
CA ALA A 135 -12.38 22.41 -7.48
C ALA A 135 -12.87 21.28 -8.41
N VAL A 136 -13.91 21.54 -9.16
CA VAL A 136 -14.45 20.59 -10.12
C VAL A 136 -13.45 20.41 -11.27
N ARG A 137 -12.99 19.17 -11.49
CA ARG A 137 -12.10 18.80 -12.59
C ARG A 137 -12.87 17.95 -13.59
N GLY A 138 -13.11 18.50 -14.79
CA GLY A 138 -13.81 17.75 -15.84
C GLY A 138 -14.07 18.59 -17.08
N SER A 139 -14.31 17.89 -18.19
CA SER A 139 -14.74 18.51 -19.44
C SER A 139 -16.27 18.56 -19.45
N VAL A 140 -16.83 19.77 -19.27
CA VAL A 140 -18.28 19.99 -19.34
C VAL A 140 -18.55 20.90 -20.50
N ALA A 141 -19.36 20.45 -21.48
CA ALA A 141 -19.71 21.23 -22.64
C ALA A 141 -21.20 21.05 -23.00
N ALA A 142 -21.86 22.16 -23.31
CA ALA A 142 -23.20 22.13 -23.84
C ALA A 142 -23.21 21.70 -25.32
N ASP A 143 -24.33 21.18 -25.81
CA ASP A 143 -24.53 20.81 -27.21
C ASP A 143 -24.68 22.07 -28.10
N ALA A 144 -24.59 21.89 -29.41
CA ALA A 144 -24.76 22.98 -30.38
C ALA A 144 -26.12 23.69 -30.21
N GLY A 145 -26.09 25.00 -30.01
CA GLY A 145 -27.28 25.81 -29.74
C GLY A 145 -27.71 25.84 -28.27
N TYR A 146 -26.87 25.38 -27.36
CA TYR A 146 -27.05 25.50 -25.91
C TYR A 146 -25.86 26.20 -25.29
N VAL A 147 -26.13 26.88 -24.19
CA VAL A 147 -25.13 27.62 -23.39
C VAL A 147 -25.10 27.04 -21.98
N LEU A 148 -23.90 26.80 -21.44
CA LEU A 148 -23.70 26.34 -20.08
C LEU A 148 -23.84 27.53 -19.12
N ASP A 149 -24.84 27.49 -18.24
CA ASP A 149 -25.08 28.53 -17.26
C ASP A 149 -24.25 28.44 -16.00
N SER A 150 -24.15 27.21 -15.47
CA SER A 150 -23.56 26.98 -14.18
C SER A 150 -22.93 25.60 -14.09
N LEU A 151 -21.83 25.54 -13.35
CA LEU A 151 -21.17 24.33 -12.92
C LEU A 151 -20.90 24.47 -11.42
N ALA A 152 -21.50 23.63 -10.62
CA ALA A 152 -21.38 23.69 -9.16
C ALA A 152 -21.18 22.30 -8.55
N ALA A 153 -20.38 22.24 -7.51
CA ALA A 153 -20.28 21.07 -6.64
C ALA A 153 -21.16 21.25 -5.40
N GLN A 154 -21.78 20.19 -4.94
CA GLN A 154 -22.59 20.19 -3.74
C GLN A 154 -22.22 18.99 -2.83
N PRO A 155 -21.66 19.20 -1.64
CA PRO A 155 -21.30 20.50 -1.06
C PRO A 155 -20.18 21.19 -1.84
N ALA A 156 -20.15 22.54 -1.79
CA ALA A 156 -19.11 23.36 -2.43
C ALA A 156 -17.78 23.30 -1.67
N GLU A 157 -17.82 22.87 -0.42
CA GLU A 157 -16.66 22.77 0.46
C GLU A 157 -16.64 21.39 1.14
N VAL A 158 -15.44 20.89 1.42
CA VAL A 158 -15.22 19.64 2.15
C VAL A 158 -14.31 19.86 3.35
N THR A 159 -14.55 19.11 4.40
CA THR A 159 -13.69 19.11 5.59
C THR A 159 -12.48 18.22 5.35
N VAL A 160 -11.29 18.80 5.48
CA VAL A 160 -10.00 18.10 5.40
C VAL A 160 -9.44 17.94 6.81
N THR A 161 -8.99 16.75 7.14
CA THR A 161 -8.37 16.41 8.43
C THR A 161 -7.03 15.76 8.20
N GLY A 162 -5.99 16.24 8.88
CA GLY A 162 -4.63 15.70 8.78
C GLY A 162 -3.59 16.58 9.46
N ALA A 163 -2.33 16.34 9.15
CA ALA A 163 -1.21 17.14 9.64
C ALA A 163 -1.33 18.61 9.22
N HIS A 164 -1.12 19.52 10.16
CA HIS A 164 -1.31 20.96 9.95
C HIS A 164 -0.55 21.46 8.72
N ILE A 165 0.72 21.09 8.57
CA ILE A 165 1.53 21.53 7.44
C ILE A 165 0.91 21.12 6.09
N ARG A 166 0.35 19.92 6.00
CA ARG A 166 -0.28 19.42 4.77
C ARG A 166 -1.63 20.07 4.49
N VAL A 167 -2.41 20.27 5.54
CA VAL A 167 -3.73 20.94 5.40
C VAL A 167 -3.56 22.42 5.07
N ALA A 168 -2.51 23.07 5.56
CA ALA A 168 -2.23 24.48 5.28
C ALA A 168 -1.85 24.75 3.81
N GLU A 169 -1.23 23.77 3.15
CA GLU A 169 -0.83 23.85 1.74
C GLU A 169 -2.02 23.73 0.76
N LEU A 170 -3.22 23.36 1.25
CA LEU A 170 -4.39 23.14 0.41
C LEU A 170 -5.19 24.42 0.22
N ASP A 171 -5.24 24.94 -0.99
CA ASP A 171 -6.14 26.04 -1.37
C ASP A 171 -7.49 25.53 -1.87
N SER A 172 -7.50 24.39 -2.58
CA SER A 172 -8.70 23.71 -3.07
C SER A 172 -8.45 22.21 -3.20
N VAL A 173 -9.53 21.43 -3.26
CA VAL A 173 -9.45 19.99 -3.43
C VAL A 173 -10.11 19.60 -4.75
N PRO A 174 -9.38 18.95 -5.67
CA PRO A 174 -9.92 18.56 -6.96
C PRO A 174 -10.86 17.35 -6.84
N THR A 175 -11.85 17.28 -7.73
CA THR A 175 -12.61 16.05 -7.95
C THR A 175 -11.86 15.13 -8.90
N GLU A 176 -12.20 13.83 -8.88
CA GLU A 176 -11.81 12.95 -9.97
C GLU A 176 -12.27 13.54 -11.32
N PRO A 177 -11.46 13.38 -12.38
CA PRO A 177 -11.82 13.89 -13.70
C PRO A 177 -13.05 13.18 -14.24
N PHE A 178 -13.95 13.92 -14.88
CA PHE A 178 -15.10 13.37 -15.56
C PHE A 178 -15.43 14.14 -16.84
N ASP A 179 -16.12 13.48 -17.78
CA ASP A 179 -16.59 14.09 -19.00
C ASP A 179 -18.11 14.14 -19.04
N ALA A 180 -18.64 15.30 -19.42
CA ALA A 180 -20.07 15.55 -19.64
C ALA A 180 -20.24 16.45 -20.86
N LEU A 181 -20.26 15.82 -22.03
CA LEU A 181 -20.34 16.48 -23.33
C LEU A 181 -21.77 16.40 -23.89
N GLY A 182 -22.18 17.39 -24.70
CA GLY A 182 -23.47 17.40 -25.37
C GLY A 182 -24.65 17.64 -24.42
N LEU A 183 -24.48 18.53 -23.43
CA LEU A 183 -25.55 18.85 -22.47
C LEU A 183 -26.63 19.69 -23.09
N THR A 184 -27.90 19.23 -22.97
CA THR A 184 -29.09 19.92 -23.45
C THR A 184 -30.04 20.37 -22.34
N GLY A 185 -29.63 20.24 -21.07
CA GLY A 185 -30.45 20.52 -19.88
C GLY A 185 -29.68 20.37 -18.58
N THR A 186 -30.36 19.88 -17.56
CA THR A 186 -29.74 19.67 -16.24
C THR A 186 -28.99 18.37 -16.18
N PHE A 187 -27.72 18.44 -15.79
CA PHE A 187 -26.84 17.32 -15.53
C PHE A 187 -26.56 17.23 -14.02
N ARG A 188 -26.57 16.02 -13.49
CA ARG A 188 -26.13 15.73 -12.12
C ARG A 188 -25.35 14.44 -12.08
N ARG A 189 -24.18 14.47 -11.43
CA ARG A 189 -23.32 13.30 -11.25
C ARG A 189 -22.63 13.33 -9.90
N THR A 190 -22.60 12.19 -9.21
CA THR A 190 -21.77 12.02 -8.02
C THR A 190 -20.34 11.70 -8.45
N VAL A 191 -19.39 12.51 -7.98
CA VAL A 191 -17.98 12.40 -8.32
C VAL A 191 -17.19 12.29 -7.01
N ALA A 192 -16.18 11.44 -6.97
CA ALA A 192 -15.30 11.33 -5.80
C ALA A 192 -14.29 12.49 -5.77
N ILE A 193 -13.81 12.79 -4.57
CA ILE A 193 -12.67 13.67 -4.37
C ILE A 193 -11.40 12.93 -4.80
N ASP A 194 -10.56 13.58 -5.59
CA ASP A 194 -9.26 13.04 -5.97
C ASP A 194 -8.29 13.11 -4.78
N THR A 195 -7.98 11.96 -4.22
CA THR A 195 -7.11 11.82 -3.05
C THR A 195 -5.72 11.32 -3.41
N SER A 196 -5.41 11.13 -4.69
CA SER A 196 -4.17 10.49 -5.17
C SER A 196 -2.92 11.23 -4.70
N ASP A 197 -2.96 12.55 -4.70
CA ASP A 197 -1.84 13.39 -4.25
C ASP A 197 -1.82 13.60 -2.73
N TYR A 198 -2.85 13.12 -2.01
CA TYR A 198 -3.06 13.40 -0.59
C TYR A 198 -3.33 12.15 0.26
N PRO A 199 -2.49 11.10 0.20
CA PRO A 199 -2.76 9.81 0.84
C PRO A 199 -2.83 9.86 2.38
N LEU A 200 -2.29 10.93 3.00
CA LEU A 200 -2.28 11.11 4.46
C LEU A 200 -3.40 12.04 4.96
N LEU A 201 -4.23 12.57 4.08
CA LEU A 201 -5.35 13.43 4.43
C LEU A 201 -6.67 12.68 4.35
N LYS A 202 -7.60 13.04 5.24
CA LYS A 202 -8.96 12.50 5.23
C LYS A 202 -9.93 13.59 4.82
N PHE A 203 -10.81 13.25 3.88
CA PHE A 203 -11.81 14.16 3.32
C PHE A 203 -13.21 13.71 3.73
N ALA A 204 -14.03 14.67 4.15
CA ALA A 204 -15.42 14.42 4.53
C ALA A 204 -16.34 15.55 4.00
N PRO A 205 -17.31 15.24 3.13
CA PRO A 205 -17.57 13.94 2.50
C PRO A 205 -16.50 13.55 1.47
N ALA A 206 -16.37 12.25 1.16
CA ALA A 206 -15.45 11.73 0.15
C ALA A 206 -15.98 11.87 -1.29
N THR A 207 -17.26 12.20 -1.45
CA THR A 207 -17.93 12.40 -2.74
C THR A 207 -18.74 13.69 -2.73
N VAL A 208 -18.86 14.31 -3.90
CA VAL A 208 -19.68 15.50 -4.11
C VAL A 208 -20.60 15.28 -5.31
N VAL A 209 -21.73 15.94 -5.32
CA VAL A 209 -22.62 15.97 -6.48
C VAL A 209 -22.27 17.17 -7.33
N VAL A 210 -21.78 16.93 -8.52
CA VAL A 210 -21.55 17.98 -9.51
C VAL A 210 -22.84 18.16 -10.31
N SER A 211 -23.32 19.40 -10.40
CA SER A 211 -24.47 19.79 -11.18
C SER A 211 -24.07 20.84 -12.21
N ALA A 212 -24.57 20.66 -13.42
CA ALA A 212 -24.43 21.63 -14.51
C ALA A 212 -25.82 21.88 -15.13
N HIS A 213 -26.05 23.09 -15.61
CA HIS A 213 -27.26 23.46 -16.31
C HIS A 213 -26.90 24.10 -17.63
N ALA A 214 -27.55 23.63 -18.69
CA ALA A 214 -27.46 24.22 -20.01
C ALA A 214 -28.84 24.61 -20.51
N HIS A 215 -29.00 25.84 -21.06
CA HIS A 215 -30.23 26.30 -21.67
C HIS A 215 -30.02 26.55 -23.16
N LYS A 216 -31.12 26.61 -23.92
CA LYS A 216 -31.08 26.87 -25.35
C LYS A 216 -30.74 28.33 -25.59
N SER A 217 -29.75 28.59 -26.45
CA SER A 217 -29.33 29.92 -26.88
C SER A 217 -30.40 30.65 -27.68
#